data_e4275f90f31e219e24b72bd97ffb2953
#
_entry.id   e4275f90f31e219e24b72bd97ffb2953
#
_cell.length_a   1.000
_cell.length_b   1.000
_cell.length_c   1.000
_cell.angle_alpha   90.00
_cell.angle_beta   90.00
_cell.angle_gamma   90.00
#
_symmetry.space_group_name_H-M   'P 1'
#
loop_
_entity.id
_entity.type
_entity.pdbx_description
1 polymer ?
#
loop_
_entity_poly.entity_id
_entity_poly.type
_entity_poly.pdbx_seq_one_letter_code
_entity_poly.pdbx_strand_id
1 'polypeptide(L)'
;MDKKTAIKQITKMAKSDPQKYDLSNLNVAIEMINNAKDVDALLILGKPQDVILRPNLYDFSQDEVNKMRESIEDAGFEVKEVQRLTQDENGRDDYAFVLKDENKKVVWICKMRPMWHDGDYNLLAVGLNFPALSFNTMDELIEKTVSMLKRND
;
A
#
# COMPACT_ATOMS: atom_id res chain seq x y z
N MET A 1 15.60 31.05 4.04
CA MET A 1 16.00 30.08 5.08
C MET A 1 17.36 29.51 4.73
N ASP A 2 18.24 29.39 5.70
CA ASP A 2 19.53 28.76 5.45
C ASP A 2 19.46 27.24 5.48
N LYS A 3 20.51 26.61 4.95
CA LYS A 3 20.56 25.15 4.86
C LYS A 3 20.54 24.47 6.23
N LYS A 4 21.24 25.06 7.20
CA LYS A 4 21.31 24.53 8.56
C LYS A 4 19.95 24.47 9.23
N THR A 5 19.16 25.54 9.10
CA THR A 5 17.79 25.60 9.64
C THR A 5 16.88 24.61 8.93
N ALA A 6 16.97 24.51 7.61
CA ALA A 6 16.19 23.55 6.82
C ALA A 6 16.50 22.10 7.21
N ILE A 7 17.77 21.76 7.42
CA ILE A 7 18.18 20.43 7.85
C ILE A 7 17.64 20.10 9.24
N LYS A 8 17.65 21.08 10.15
CA LYS A 8 17.05 20.89 11.49
C LYS A 8 15.56 20.60 11.40
N GLN A 9 14.83 21.33 10.54
CA GLN A 9 13.39 21.14 10.37
C GLN A 9 13.06 19.79 9.79
N ILE A 10 13.74 19.34 8.73
CA ILE A 10 13.48 18.07 8.11
C ILE A 10 13.86 16.89 9.04
N THR A 11 14.93 17.06 9.82
CA THR A 11 15.34 16.06 10.82
C THR A 11 14.29 15.91 11.91
N LYS A 12 13.78 17.03 12.42
CA LYS A 12 12.71 17.03 13.43
C LYS A 12 11.45 16.36 12.88
N MET A 13 11.08 16.70 11.65
CA MET A 13 9.93 16.09 10.96
C MET A 13 10.09 14.57 10.85
N ALA A 14 11.25 14.10 10.37
CA ALA A 14 11.51 12.67 10.19
C ALA A 14 11.42 11.88 11.51
N LYS A 15 11.79 12.51 12.63
CA LYS A 15 11.77 11.88 13.95
C LYS A 15 10.42 12.00 14.67
N SER A 16 9.52 12.84 14.18
CA SER A 16 8.26 13.17 14.87
C SER A 16 7.25 12.02 14.85
N ASP A 17 7.23 11.25 13.78
CA ASP A 17 6.25 10.17 13.59
C ASP A 17 6.88 9.03 12.78
N PRO A 18 7.36 7.97 13.47
CA PRO A 18 8.01 6.83 12.80
C PRO A 18 7.07 6.04 11.86
N GLN A 19 5.77 6.18 12.02
CA GLN A 19 4.80 5.51 11.16
C GLN A 19 4.60 6.29 9.84
N LYS A 20 4.73 7.61 9.89
CA LYS A 20 4.53 8.47 8.73
C LYS A 20 5.81 8.68 7.94
N TYR A 21 6.94 8.77 8.63
CA TYR A 21 8.22 9.11 8.02
C TYR A 21 9.24 7.99 8.14
N ASP A 22 10.01 7.81 7.09
CA ASP A 22 11.09 6.83 7.04
C ASP A 22 12.43 7.51 7.34
N LEU A 23 12.91 7.29 8.57
CA LEU A 23 14.16 7.89 9.04
C LEU A 23 15.37 7.42 8.22
N SER A 24 15.31 6.25 7.60
CA SER A 24 16.41 5.75 6.77
C SER A 24 16.64 6.60 5.51
N ASN A 25 15.65 7.37 5.08
CA ASN A 25 15.75 8.28 3.94
C ASN A 25 16.15 9.70 4.31
N LEU A 26 16.36 9.98 5.60
CA LEU A 26 16.71 11.33 6.05
C LEU A 26 18.00 11.86 5.41
N ASN A 27 19.01 11.01 5.26
CA ASN A 27 20.28 11.41 4.66
C ASN A 27 20.11 11.88 3.20
N VAL A 28 19.23 11.25 2.45
CA VAL A 28 18.90 11.65 1.08
C VAL A 28 18.27 13.04 1.07
N ALA A 29 17.32 13.29 1.96
CA ALA A 29 16.68 14.61 2.09
C ALA A 29 17.69 15.70 2.48
N ILE A 30 18.60 15.41 3.42
CA ILE A 30 19.65 16.33 3.84
C ILE A 30 20.58 16.67 2.67
N GLU A 31 20.97 15.66 1.90
CA GLU A 31 21.83 15.86 0.71
C GLU A 31 21.14 16.74 -0.33
N MET A 32 19.85 16.55 -0.56
CA MET A 32 19.06 17.41 -1.44
C MET A 32 19.13 18.88 -1.00
N ILE A 33 19.00 19.15 0.31
CA ILE A 33 19.07 20.50 0.86
C ILE A 33 20.48 21.08 0.69
N ASN A 34 21.53 20.29 0.97
CA ASN A 34 22.91 20.73 0.85
C ASN A 34 23.28 21.09 -0.59
N ASN A 35 22.70 20.40 -1.57
CA ASN A 35 22.97 20.62 -2.99
C ASN A 35 22.03 21.65 -3.62
N ALA A 36 21.06 22.16 -2.89
CA ALA A 36 20.08 23.10 -3.42
C ALA A 36 20.71 24.48 -3.67
N LYS A 37 20.39 25.09 -4.81
CA LYS A 37 20.73 26.48 -5.11
C LYS A 37 19.79 27.45 -4.40
N ASP A 38 18.52 27.06 -4.27
CA ASP A 38 17.47 27.82 -3.59
C ASP A 38 16.72 26.88 -2.65
N VAL A 39 17.06 26.95 -1.36
CA VAL A 39 16.47 26.08 -0.32
C VAL A 39 14.98 26.36 -0.15
N ASP A 40 14.56 27.62 -0.19
CA ASP A 40 13.15 27.97 -0.03
C ASP A 40 12.30 27.39 -1.16
N ALA A 41 12.77 27.48 -2.39
CA ALA A 41 12.08 26.89 -3.53
C ALA A 41 11.97 25.37 -3.40
N LEU A 42 13.05 24.73 -2.96
CA LEU A 42 13.06 23.26 -2.77
C LEU A 42 12.04 22.83 -1.72
N LEU A 43 11.94 23.55 -0.60
CA LEU A 43 10.99 23.25 0.48
C LEU A 43 9.55 23.52 0.07
N ILE A 44 9.30 24.59 -0.72
CA ILE A 44 7.97 24.90 -1.24
C ILE A 44 7.48 23.78 -2.16
N LEU A 45 8.37 23.20 -2.98
CA LEU A 45 8.05 22.05 -3.83
C LEU A 45 7.87 20.75 -3.05
N GLY A 46 8.25 20.71 -1.79
CA GLY A 46 8.06 19.55 -0.92
C GLY A 46 8.97 18.36 -1.21
N LYS A 47 10.01 18.53 -2.02
CA LYS A 47 10.85 17.40 -2.46
C LYS A 47 11.59 16.70 -1.32
N PRO A 48 12.23 17.39 -0.36
CA PRO A 48 12.86 16.71 0.76
C PRO A 48 11.86 16.01 1.67
N GLN A 49 10.69 16.63 1.86
CA GLN A 49 9.60 16.04 2.65
C GLN A 49 9.07 14.76 2.02
N ASP A 50 8.90 14.74 0.70
CA ASP A 50 8.42 13.56 -0.03
C ASP A 50 9.39 12.38 0.07
N VAL A 51 10.69 12.66 0.10
CA VAL A 51 11.73 11.62 0.20
C VAL A 51 11.64 10.86 1.52
N ILE A 52 11.32 11.55 2.62
CA ILE A 52 11.20 10.91 3.94
C ILE A 52 9.81 10.36 4.23
N LEU A 53 8.84 10.65 3.38
CA LEU A 53 7.49 10.15 3.56
C LEU A 53 7.46 8.65 3.25
N ARG A 54 6.94 7.85 4.19
CA ARG A 54 6.76 6.42 3.92
C ARG A 54 5.75 6.24 2.79
N PRO A 55 5.99 5.26 1.90
CA PRO A 55 4.93 4.81 1.00
C PRO A 55 3.67 4.49 1.80
N ASN A 56 2.49 4.69 1.22
CA ASN A 56 1.25 4.37 1.90
C ASN A 56 1.24 2.87 2.24
N LEU A 57 1.44 2.55 3.52
CA LEU A 57 1.51 1.16 4.00
C LEU A 57 0.17 0.43 3.89
N TYR A 58 -0.91 1.19 3.68
CA TYR A 58 -2.26 0.63 3.61
C TYR A 58 -2.76 0.49 2.17
N ASP A 59 -1.87 0.74 1.20
CA ASP A 59 -2.20 0.65 -0.22
C ASP A 59 -1.31 -0.40 -0.88
N PHE A 60 -1.91 -1.17 -1.79
CA PHE A 60 -1.15 -2.13 -2.59
C PHE A 60 -0.37 -1.41 -3.69
N SER A 61 0.84 -1.87 -3.95
CA SER A 61 1.56 -1.43 -5.15
C SER A 61 0.88 -1.99 -6.40
N GLN A 62 1.12 -1.37 -7.55
CA GLN A 62 0.61 -1.87 -8.82
C GLN A 62 1.10 -3.30 -9.11
N ASP A 63 2.35 -3.60 -8.73
CA ASP A 63 2.92 -4.95 -8.89
C ASP A 63 2.17 -5.98 -8.05
N GLU A 64 1.79 -5.63 -6.82
CA GLU A 64 1.01 -6.52 -5.96
C GLU A 64 -0.39 -6.77 -6.53
N VAL A 65 -1.04 -5.73 -7.02
CA VAL A 65 -2.36 -5.85 -7.67
C VAL A 65 -2.27 -6.74 -8.91
N ASN A 66 -1.26 -6.52 -9.75
CA ASN A 66 -1.04 -7.32 -10.95
C ASN A 66 -0.76 -8.78 -10.61
N LYS A 67 0.03 -9.02 -9.58
CA LYS A 67 0.38 -10.38 -9.13
C LYS A 67 -0.86 -11.14 -8.67
N MET A 68 -1.75 -10.49 -7.92
CA MET A 68 -3.01 -11.11 -7.52
C MET A 68 -3.88 -11.44 -8.72
N ARG A 69 -4.03 -10.50 -9.65
CA ARG A 69 -4.81 -10.72 -10.87
C ARG A 69 -4.29 -11.88 -11.68
N GLU A 70 -2.98 -11.91 -11.93
CA GLU A 70 -2.34 -13.00 -12.68
C GLU A 70 -2.52 -14.35 -11.99
N SER A 71 -2.42 -14.38 -10.68
CA SER A 71 -2.58 -15.61 -9.90
C SER A 71 -4.01 -16.13 -9.97
N ILE A 72 -5.00 -15.25 -9.95
CA ILE A 72 -6.42 -15.62 -10.14
C ILE A 72 -6.63 -16.18 -11.54
N GLU A 73 -6.09 -15.53 -12.56
CA GLU A 73 -6.21 -15.95 -13.95
C GLU A 73 -5.50 -17.29 -14.19
N ASP A 74 -4.32 -17.48 -13.62
CA ASP A 74 -3.55 -18.73 -13.72
C ASP A 74 -4.29 -19.90 -13.07
N ALA A 75 -5.12 -19.61 -12.08
CA ALA A 75 -5.96 -20.62 -11.42
C ALA A 75 -7.21 -21.00 -12.23
N GLY A 76 -7.42 -20.37 -13.39
CA GLY A 76 -8.53 -20.67 -14.30
C GLY A 76 -9.75 -19.76 -14.16
N PHE A 77 -9.61 -18.63 -13.44
CA PHE A 77 -10.71 -17.67 -13.26
C PHE A 77 -10.45 -16.43 -14.08
N GLU A 78 -11.43 -15.97 -14.83
CA GLU A 78 -11.32 -14.75 -15.62
C GLU A 78 -11.69 -13.53 -14.75
N VAL A 79 -10.80 -12.54 -14.71
CA VAL A 79 -11.05 -11.27 -14.02
C VAL A 79 -11.71 -10.31 -15.01
N LYS A 80 -12.96 -9.95 -14.75
CA LYS A 80 -13.72 -9.01 -15.56
C LYS A 80 -13.22 -7.59 -15.40
N GLU A 81 -13.00 -7.17 -14.15
CA GLU A 81 -12.51 -5.84 -13.82
C GLU A 81 -11.84 -5.83 -12.46
N VAL A 82 -10.99 -4.85 -12.24
CA VAL A 82 -10.37 -4.59 -10.94
C VAL A 82 -10.87 -3.21 -10.49
N GLN A 83 -11.55 -3.16 -9.35
CA GLN A 83 -12.06 -1.92 -8.77
C GLN A 83 -11.16 -1.48 -7.64
N ARG A 84 -10.81 -0.20 -7.63
CA ARG A 84 -10.10 0.45 -6.53
C ARG A 84 -11.11 1.22 -5.71
N LEU A 85 -11.21 0.88 -4.41
CA LEU A 85 -12.20 1.43 -3.51
C LEU A 85 -11.51 2.21 -2.39
N THR A 86 -11.70 3.52 -2.36
CA THR A 86 -11.18 4.36 -1.27
C THR A 86 -12.09 4.23 -0.07
N GLN A 87 -11.56 3.75 1.05
CA GLN A 87 -12.35 3.40 2.23
C GLN A 87 -12.34 4.44 3.33
N ASP A 88 -11.31 5.27 3.43
CA ASP A 88 -11.22 6.24 4.51
C ASP A 88 -10.48 7.51 4.11
N GLU A 89 -10.49 8.51 5.03
CA GLU A 89 -9.85 9.81 4.84
C GLU A 89 -8.34 9.74 4.73
N ASN A 90 -7.73 8.64 5.20
CA ASN A 90 -6.29 8.43 5.16
C ASN A 90 -5.82 7.83 3.84
N GLY A 91 -6.74 7.63 2.90
CA GLY A 91 -6.41 7.12 1.57
C GLY A 91 -6.12 5.63 1.53
N ARG A 92 -6.69 4.85 2.48
CA ARG A 92 -6.64 3.40 2.37
C ARG A 92 -7.48 2.97 1.19
N ASP A 93 -6.87 2.27 0.25
CA ASP A 93 -7.57 1.72 -0.88
C ASP A 93 -7.68 0.20 -0.75
N ASP A 94 -8.90 -0.28 -0.91
CA ASP A 94 -9.17 -1.69 -1.09
C ASP A 94 -9.20 -2.00 -2.57
N TYR A 95 -9.00 -3.26 -2.93
CA TYR A 95 -9.11 -3.73 -4.31
C TYR A 95 -10.08 -4.88 -4.38
N ALA A 96 -11.01 -4.78 -5.32
CA ALA A 96 -11.98 -5.82 -5.61
C ALA A 96 -11.75 -6.33 -7.03
N PHE A 97 -11.44 -7.62 -7.13
CA PHE A 97 -11.30 -8.32 -8.41
C PHE A 97 -12.64 -8.98 -8.71
N VAL A 98 -13.38 -8.38 -9.64
CA VAL A 98 -14.69 -8.92 -10.04
C VAL A 98 -14.46 -10.00 -11.08
N LEU A 99 -14.88 -11.21 -10.77
CA LEU A 99 -14.72 -12.35 -11.65
C LEU A 99 -15.86 -12.40 -12.66
N LYS A 100 -15.57 -12.90 -13.85
CA LYS A 100 -16.57 -13.16 -14.88
C LYS A 100 -17.27 -14.47 -14.54
N ASP A 101 -18.30 -14.38 -13.70
CA ASP A 101 -19.04 -15.51 -13.17
C ASP A 101 -20.50 -15.12 -13.02
N GLU A 102 -21.42 -16.04 -13.29
CA GLU A 102 -22.86 -15.83 -13.15
C GLU A 102 -23.26 -15.40 -11.75
N ASN A 103 -22.52 -15.88 -10.73
CA ASN A 103 -22.75 -15.57 -9.34
C ASN A 103 -22.08 -14.27 -8.88
N LYS A 104 -21.45 -13.54 -9.79
CA LYS A 104 -20.72 -12.29 -9.49
C LYS A 104 -19.71 -12.43 -8.35
N LYS A 105 -18.93 -13.51 -8.38
CA LYS A 105 -17.88 -13.74 -7.38
C LYS A 105 -16.86 -12.61 -7.39
N VAL A 106 -16.36 -12.27 -6.20
CA VAL A 106 -15.41 -11.18 -5.99
C VAL A 106 -14.26 -11.66 -5.12
N VAL A 107 -13.06 -11.18 -5.40
CA VAL A 107 -11.94 -11.25 -4.47
C VAL A 107 -11.69 -9.84 -3.96
N TRP A 108 -11.89 -9.62 -2.67
CA TRP A 108 -11.74 -8.30 -2.05
C TRP A 108 -10.59 -8.34 -1.05
N ILE A 109 -9.57 -7.53 -1.29
CA ILE A 109 -8.36 -7.47 -0.47
C ILE A 109 -8.11 -6.06 0.02
N CYS A 110 -7.44 -5.93 1.17
CA CYS A 110 -7.03 -4.64 1.69
C CYS A 110 -5.74 -4.76 2.51
N LYS A 111 -5.09 -3.63 2.75
CA LYS A 111 -4.03 -3.50 3.74
C LYS A 111 -4.57 -2.71 4.92
N MET A 112 -4.46 -3.26 6.12
CA MET A 112 -4.95 -2.63 7.35
C MET A 112 -3.80 -2.44 8.35
N ARG A 113 -4.00 -1.54 9.30
CA ARG A 113 -3.03 -1.32 10.35
C ARG A 113 -2.77 -2.61 11.14
N PRO A 114 -1.51 -2.93 11.41
CA PRO A 114 -1.17 -4.16 12.13
C PRO A 114 -1.84 -4.32 13.49
N MET A 115 -2.22 -3.22 14.15
CA MET A 115 -2.88 -3.29 15.47
C MET A 115 -4.24 -4.01 15.47
N TRP A 116 -4.86 -4.15 14.30
CA TRP A 116 -6.17 -4.80 14.16
C TRP A 116 -6.06 -6.24 13.64
N HIS A 117 -4.91 -6.58 13.05
CA HIS A 117 -4.67 -7.87 12.41
C HIS A 117 -3.22 -8.27 12.60
N ASP A 118 -2.94 -9.58 12.54
CA ASP A 118 -1.59 -10.12 12.68
C ASP A 118 -0.69 -9.83 11.48
N GLY A 119 -1.28 -9.40 10.36
CA GLY A 119 -0.53 -9.10 9.14
C GLY A 119 -1.11 -7.92 8.36
N ASP A 120 -0.30 -7.40 7.44
CA ASP A 120 -0.66 -6.24 6.62
C ASP A 120 -1.53 -6.60 5.41
N TYR A 121 -1.60 -7.87 5.05
CA TYR A 121 -2.31 -8.36 3.87
C TYR A 121 -3.59 -9.06 4.30
N ASN A 122 -4.74 -8.56 3.84
CA ASN A 122 -6.03 -9.02 4.35
C ASN A 122 -6.95 -9.45 3.21
N LEU A 123 -7.59 -10.60 3.40
CA LEU A 123 -8.60 -11.14 2.50
C LEU A 123 -9.97 -10.93 3.13
N LEU A 124 -10.73 -9.98 2.60
CA LEU A 124 -12.05 -9.65 3.13
C LEU A 124 -13.15 -10.51 2.55
N ALA A 125 -13.09 -10.77 1.25
CA ALA A 125 -14.08 -11.60 0.58
C ALA A 125 -13.42 -12.45 -0.51
N VAL A 126 -13.88 -13.67 -0.68
CA VAL A 126 -13.51 -14.54 -1.79
C VAL A 126 -14.72 -15.36 -2.21
N GLY A 127 -15.10 -15.25 -3.50
CA GLY A 127 -16.32 -15.83 -4.00
C GLY A 127 -17.54 -15.21 -3.34
N LEU A 128 -18.31 -15.99 -2.62
CA LEU A 128 -19.48 -15.55 -1.84
C LEU A 128 -19.22 -15.60 -0.33
N ASN A 129 -17.97 -15.82 0.08
CA ASN A 129 -17.58 -15.95 1.46
C ASN A 129 -16.84 -14.73 1.95
N PHE A 130 -16.93 -14.44 3.25
CA PHE A 130 -16.27 -13.33 3.92
C PHE A 130 -15.37 -13.86 5.04
N PRO A 131 -14.20 -14.45 4.70
CA PRO A 131 -13.34 -15.09 5.69
C PRO A 131 -12.65 -14.16 6.68
N ALA A 132 -12.44 -12.88 6.30
CA ALA A 132 -11.75 -11.88 7.10
C ALA A 132 -10.41 -12.41 7.66
N LEU A 133 -9.54 -12.87 6.77
CA LEU A 133 -8.24 -13.46 7.11
C LEU A 133 -7.11 -12.45 6.93
N SER A 134 -6.08 -12.57 7.75
CA SER A 134 -4.89 -11.72 7.75
C SER A 134 -3.63 -12.54 7.48
N PHE A 135 -2.69 -11.96 6.72
CA PHE A 135 -1.44 -12.61 6.35
C PHE A 135 -0.27 -11.65 6.44
N ASN A 136 0.93 -12.18 6.65
CA ASN A 136 2.14 -11.39 6.75
C ASN A 136 2.76 -11.06 5.38
N THR A 137 2.46 -11.85 4.35
CA THR A 137 3.04 -11.66 3.02
C THR A 137 1.96 -11.69 1.94
N MET A 138 2.28 -11.07 0.80
CA MET A 138 1.42 -11.11 -0.37
C MET A 138 1.26 -12.54 -0.91
N ASP A 139 2.33 -13.34 -0.85
CA ASP A 139 2.30 -14.72 -1.32
C ASP A 139 1.33 -15.58 -0.52
N GLU A 140 1.29 -15.41 0.81
CA GLU A 140 0.33 -16.10 1.66
C GLU A 140 -1.11 -15.69 1.34
N LEU A 141 -1.35 -14.40 1.12
CA LEU A 141 -2.66 -13.89 0.71
C LEU A 141 -3.10 -14.53 -0.61
N ILE A 142 -2.24 -14.54 -1.60
CA ILE A 142 -2.51 -15.12 -2.92
C ILE A 142 -2.82 -16.62 -2.81
N GLU A 143 -1.97 -17.36 -2.10
CA GLU A 143 -2.12 -18.79 -1.93
C GLU A 143 -3.49 -19.16 -1.33
N LYS A 144 -3.87 -18.46 -0.26
CA LYS A 144 -5.15 -18.67 0.39
C LYS A 144 -6.33 -18.30 -0.52
N THR A 145 -6.22 -17.18 -1.23
CA THR A 145 -7.25 -16.73 -2.18
C THR A 145 -7.51 -17.77 -3.25
N VAL A 146 -6.46 -18.26 -3.89
CA VAL A 146 -6.56 -19.28 -4.94
C VAL A 146 -7.14 -20.57 -4.40
N SER A 147 -6.67 -21.00 -3.22
CA SER A 147 -7.18 -22.20 -2.55
C SER A 147 -8.68 -22.10 -2.30
N MET A 148 -9.15 -20.96 -1.80
CA MET A 148 -10.58 -20.77 -1.52
C MET A 148 -11.42 -20.68 -2.78
N LEU A 149 -10.92 -20.04 -3.84
CA LEU A 149 -11.61 -20.01 -5.13
C LEU A 149 -11.83 -21.41 -5.69
N LYS A 150 -10.81 -22.26 -5.60
CA LYS A 150 -10.89 -23.63 -6.10
C LYS A 150 -11.86 -24.51 -5.30
N ARG A 151 -12.02 -24.24 -3.98
CA ARG A 151 -12.93 -24.99 -3.12
C ARG A 151 -14.40 -24.66 -3.36
N ASN A 152 -14.68 -23.46 -3.86
CA ASN A 152 -16.05 -22.95 -4.01
C ASN A 152 -16.64 -23.23 -5.39
N ASP A 153 -15.96 -24.03 -6.17
CA ASP A 153 -16.44 -24.48 -7.48
C ASP A 153 -17.38 -25.68 -7.39
#